data_551a32fd49afd2b637337fafc1cff69d
#
_entry.id   551a32fd49afd2b637337fafc1cff69d
#
_cell.length_a   1.000
_cell.length_b   1.000
_cell.length_c   1.000
_cell.angle_alpha   90.00
_cell.angle_beta   90.00
_cell.angle_gamma   90.00
#
_symmetry.space_group_name_H-M   'P 1'
#
loop_
_entity.id
_entity.type
_entity.pdbx_description
1 polymer ?
#
loop_
_entity_poly.entity_id
_entity_poly.type
_entity_poly.pdbx_seq_one_letter_code
_entity_poly.pdbx_strand_id
1 'polypeptide(L)'
;MTSIEETQTLLFESFSPRSSRSRSPYGSLHSTRDNAVANPVESHAENVDYKDGFMSSGRRNLSLEPDGHDTRTLYERKCELVDQAIEELGMGKYQWYLWSLCGLGYMIDLLWAQAFGLVLSPMQQELGFRDDETGNLSTAFSVGLTVGALVWGILVDVIGRRWAFNLTVFISSVFGLCLGFPDGYTSILVLAAFVGFGVGGNIPIDTTITLEFTPQNHRYLLPLLSIFQPLGVVVCSAIAYGFIPNYSCSPNFSEASPLPACGVVPNGRPCCSKADNMGWRYLLYMLGSITLLVFCMRFIVFQFQESPKFLLYRGRDAEAVKVLQHVAKMNRRTCSLTTEKLEAVENDWETVQNGRRRTVLSGGVVQLGTTSREKVMLELKRFKLLFSDLYMTRVTLLIWLTYICDYSGFTVAGRHSSKLRGLAPC
;
A
#
# COMPACT_ATOMS: atom_id res chain seq x y z
N MET A 1 39.20 -12.84 1.42
CA MET A 1 38.39 -12.66 2.65
C MET A 1 38.74 -11.39 3.43
N THR A 2 39.75 -10.66 3.09
CA THR A 2 40.22 -9.45 3.81
C THR A 2 39.72 -8.11 3.24
N SER A 3 39.07 -8.10 2.09
CA SER A 3 38.58 -6.86 1.42
C SER A 3 37.12 -6.50 1.69
N ILE A 4 36.32 -7.40 2.25
CA ILE A 4 34.90 -7.16 2.52
C ILE A 4 34.68 -6.63 3.95
N GLU A 5 35.58 -6.96 4.87
CA GLU A 5 35.54 -6.44 6.26
C GLU A 5 35.96 -4.96 6.36
N GLU A 6 36.91 -4.51 5.53
CA GLU A 6 37.30 -3.10 5.50
C GLU A 6 36.21 -2.18 4.92
N THR A 7 35.40 -2.67 3.98
CA THR A 7 34.33 -1.85 3.39
C THR A 7 33.10 -1.75 4.34
N GLN A 8 32.88 -2.72 5.19
CA GLN A 8 31.79 -2.65 6.19
C GLN A 8 32.15 -1.73 7.36
N THR A 9 33.43 -1.65 7.74
CA THR A 9 33.90 -0.76 8.82
C THR A 9 33.80 0.71 8.42
N LEU A 10 34.06 1.05 7.17
CA LEU A 10 33.99 2.43 6.65
C LEU A 10 32.54 2.94 6.48
N LEU A 11 31.56 2.04 6.29
CA LEU A 11 30.15 2.41 6.22
C LEU A 11 29.51 2.63 7.61
N PHE A 12 30.06 2.00 8.65
CA PHE A 12 29.53 2.16 10.01
C PHE A 12 30.06 3.41 10.72
N GLU A 13 31.23 3.94 10.35
CA GLU A 13 31.80 5.17 10.93
C GLU A 13 31.15 6.47 10.41
N SER A 14 30.45 6.44 9.27
CA SER A 14 29.83 7.63 8.69
C SER A 14 28.48 8.01 9.31
N PHE A 15 27.91 7.20 10.20
CA PHE A 15 26.59 7.42 10.83
C PHE A 15 26.61 7.64 12.35
N SER A 16 27.77 8.00 12.94
CA SER A 16 27.82 8.36 14.35
C SER A 16 27.72 9.89 14.53
N PRO A 17 26.76 10.43 15.29
CA PRO A 17 26.68 11.87 15.51
C PRO A 17 27.82 12.32 16.43
N ARG A 18 28.69 13.21 15.92
CA ARG A 18 29.72 13.87 16.68
C ARG A 18 29.12 14.69 17.82
N SER A 19 29.31 14.25 19.04
CA SER A 19 29.09 15.05 20.24
C SER A 19 30.25 16.06 20.37
N SER A 20 29.96 17.33 20.11
CA SER A 20 30.91 18.43 20.38
C SER A 20 30.83 18.82 21.86
N ARG A 21 31.80 18.38 22.64
CA ARG A 21 32.10 18.93 23.94
C ARG A 21 32.81 20.27 23.77
N SER A 22 32.14 21.40 24.08
CA SER A 22 32.80 22.68 24.28
C SER A 22 33.15 22.83 25.75
N ARG A 23 34.46 23.01 26.01
CA ARG A 23 35.04 23.38 27.30
C ARG A 23 34.74 24.84 27.58
N SER A 24 34.26 25.13 28.79
CA SER A 24 34.22 26.44 29.40
C SER A 24 35.57 26.75 30.06
N PRO A 25 36.07 27.99 30.01
CA PRO A 25 37.04 28.48 30.98
C PRO A 25 36.38 29.43 32.00
N TYR A 26 36.78 29.22 33.22
CA TYR A 26 36.50 29.98 34.41
C TYR A 26 36.90 31.47 34.32
N GLY A 27 36.12 32.30 35.01
CA GLY A 27 36.48 33.67 35.38
C GLY A 27 35.49 34.28 36.37
N SER A 28 35.80 34.21 37.66
CA SER A 28 35.12 34.89 38.77
C SER A 28 35.48 36.38 38.77
N LEU A 29 34.49 37.24 39.13
CA LEU A 29 34.76 38.40 40.02
C LEU A 29 33.48 39.18 40.39
N HIS A 30 33.25 39.27 41.68
CA HIS A 30 32.65 40.28 42.56
C HIS A 30 31.66 41.35 42.06
N SER A 31 30.50 41.33 42.72
CA SER A 31 29.89 42.39 43.57
C SER A 31 29.89 43.83 43.05
N THR A 32 28.69 44.41 42.88
CA THR A 32 28.19 45.52 43.67
C THR A 32 26.71 45.81 43.37
N ARG A 33 26.01 46.15 44.46
CA ARG A 33 24.64 46.68 44.51
C ARG A 33 24.58 48.05 43.83
N ASP A 34 23.48 48.30 43.08
CA ASP A 34 22.73 49.57 43.33
C ASP A 34 21.35 49.49 42.66
N ASN A 35 20.41 50.09 43.36
CA ASN A 35 18.97 50.18 43.06
C ASN A 35 18.69 51.20 41.96
N ALA A 36 17.83 50.91 41.03
CA ALA A 36 16.96 51.87 40.33
C ALA A 36 15.71 51.24 39.80
N VAL A 37 14.59 51.83 40.17
CA VAL A 37 13.21 51.55 39.77
C VAL A 37 13.00 52.01 38.33
N ALA A 38 12.46 51.15 37.45
CA ALA A 38 11.69 51.57 36.28
C ALA A 38 10.90 50.38 35.68
N ASN A 39 9.69 50.67 35.24
CA ASN A 39 8.56 49.86 34.83
C ASN A 39 8.84 48.84 33.72
N PRO A 40 7.97 47.77 33.63
CA PRO A 40 8.13 46.69 32.66
C PRO A 40 7.56 47.06 31.29
N VAL A 41 8.36 46.87 30.27
CA VAL A 41 7.89 46.71 28.87
C VAL A 41 7.83 45.21 28.60
N GLU A 42 6.64 44.72 28.41
CA GLU A 42 6.36 43.34 27.95
C GLU A 42 7.00 43.10 26.56
N SER A 43 8.04 42.27 26.56
CA SER A 43 8.50 41.61 25.34
C SER A 43 8.01 40.19 25.34
N HIS A 44 7.00 39.88 24.53
CA HIS A 44 6.58 38.53 24.21
C HIS A 44 7.76 37.80 23.55
N ALA A 45 8.46 36.99 24.32
CA ALA A 45 9.31 35.93 23.77
C ALA A 45 8.45 34.66 23.64
N GLU A 46 8.01 34.37 22.45
CA GLU A 46 7.39 33.09 22.08
C GLU A 46 8.41 31.96 22.29
N ASN A 47 8.31 31.28 23.42
CA ASN A 47 8.95 29.97 23.59
C ASN A 47 8.16 28.94 22.79
N VAL A 48 8.58 28.65 21.56
CA VAL A 48 8.09 27.52 20.77
C VAL A 48 8.69 26.24 21.36
N ASP A 49 7.93 25.61 22.23
CA ASP A 49 8.26 24.29 22.76
C ASP A 49 8.01 23.23 21.68
N TYR A 50 9.10 22.72 21.09
CA TYR A 50 9.12 21.82 19.92
C TYR A 50 8.83 20.35 20.29
N LYS A 51 8.19 20.09 21.44
CA LYS A 51 7.93 18.70 21.87
C LYS A 51 6.52 18.16 21.71
N ASP A 52 5.51 18.96 21.42
CA ASP A 52 4.12 18.50 21.41
C ASP A 52 3.38 18.58 20.06
N GLY A 53 4.08 18.80 18.95
CA GLY A 53 3.48 18.99 17.62
C GLY A 53 2.94 17.73 16.93
N PHE A 54 3.12 16.51 17.45
CA PHE A 54 2.73 15.29 16.75
C PHE A 54 1.63 14.44 17.41
N MET A 55 1.18 14.79 18.62
CA MET A 55 0.22 13.97 19.38
C MET A 55 -1.08 14.67 19.81
N SER A 56 -1.39 15.85 19.35
CA SER A 56 -2.57 16.59 19.82
C SER A 56 -3.51 17.02 18.68
N SER A 57 -3.96 16.08 17.87
CA SER A 57 -5.11 16.30 16.96
C SER A 57 -6.30 15.40 17.30
N GLY A 58 -6.54 15.07 18.54
CA GLY A 58 -7.49 14.06 18.98
C GLY A 58 -8.53 14.45 20.01
N ARG A 59 -8.53 15.67 20.51
CA ARG A 59 -9.59 16.10 21.45
C ARG A 59 -9.97 17.56 21.23
N ARG A 60 -10.70 17.85 20.17
CA ARG A 60 -11.53 19.05 20.21
C ARG A 60 -12.80 18.71 20.97
N ASN A 61 -12.83 19.10 22.25
CA ASN A 61 -14.07 19.17 23.00
C ASN A 61 -15.07 19.97 22.17
N LEU A 62 -16.25 19.40 21.96
CA LEU A 62 -17.38 20.04 21.34
C LEU A 62 -17.92 21.12 22.28
N SER A 63 -17.16 22.22 22.46
CA SER A 63 -17.67 23.47 22.97
C SER A 63 -18.35 24.16 21.79
N LEU A 64 -19.67 24.20 21.84
CA LEU A 64 -20.51 25.01 20.98
C LEU A 64 -20.06 26.48 21.13
N GLU A 65 -19.18 26.96 20.26
CA GLU A 65 -19.04 28.39 20.04
C GLU A 65 -20.21 28.85 19.15
N PRO A 66 -20.96 29.89 19.55
CA PRO A 66 -22.21 30.26 18.88
C PRO A 66 -22.07 30.88 17.48
N ASP A 67 -20.87 31.12 16.96
CA ASP A 67 -20.63 31.86 15.72
C ASP A 67 -19.74 31.12 14.68
N GLY A 68 -19.45 29.84 14.87
CA GLY A 68 -18.71 29.05 13.88
C GLY A 68 -19.61 28.58 12.73
N HIS A 69 -19.44 29.11 11.53
CA HIS A 69 -19.99 28.56 10.30
C HIS A 69 -19.56 27.09 10.12
N ASP A 70 -20.35 26.14 10.60
CA ASP A 70 -20.14 24.72 10.33
C ASP A 70 -20.46 24.43 8.86
N THR A 71 -19.41 24.40 8.02
CA THR A 71 -19.46 24.15 6.58
C THR A 71 -19.44 22.65 6.24
N ARG A 72 -19.44 21.77 7.26
CA ARG A 72 -19.37 20.31 7.05
C ARG A 72 -20.63 19.81 6.36
N THR A 73 -20.43 18.87 5.45
CA THR A 73 -21.55 18.20 4.77
C THR A 73 -22.23 17.20 5.70
N LEU A 74 -23.49 16.84 5.43
CA LEU A 74 -24.21 15.79 6.16
C LEU A 74 -23.40 14.48 6.21
N TYR A 75 -22.78 14.14 5.09
CA TYR A 75 -21.92 12.95 4.99
C TYR A 75 -20.73 13.00 5.97
N GLU A 76 -20.05 14.13 6.09
CA GLU A 76 -18.92 14.31 7.01
C GLU A 76 -19.34 14.14 8.47
N ARG A 77 -20.50 14.69 8.86
CA ARG A 77 -21.06 14.50 10.21
C ARG A 77 -21.41 13.04 10.52
N LYS A 78 -22.02 12.33 9.56
CA LYS A 78 -22.30 10.90 9.70
C LYS A 78 -20.99 10.07 9.79
N CYS A 79 -19.99 10.42 9.00
CA CYS A 79 -18.67 9.77 9.06
C CYS A 79 -17.97 10.00 10.41
N GLU A 80 -18.11 11.17 11.03
CA GLU A 80 -17.55 11.47 12.34
C GLU A 80 -18.17 10.57 13.43
N LEU A 81 -19.47 10.33 13.38
CA LEU A 81 -20.15 9.37 14.28
C LEU A 81 -19.65 7.93 14.10
N VAL A 82 -19.39 7.53 12.85
CA VAL A 82 -18.81 6.20 12.57
C VAL A 82 -17.36 6.14 13.09
N ASP A 83 -16.55 7.19 12.92
CA ASP A 83 -15.18 7.24 13.46
C ASP A 83 -15.18 7.18 14.99
N GLN A 84 -16.08 7.88 15.65
CA GLN A 84 -16.27 7.79 17.12
C GLN A 84 -16.65 6.38 17.56
N ALA A 85 -17.57 5.73 16.85
CA ALA A 85 -17.97 4.36 17.16
C ALA A 85 -16.80 3.36 16.96
N ILE A 86 -15.95 3.55 15.93
CA ILE A 86 -14.76 2.73 15.72
C ILE A 86 -13.71 2.97 16.82
N GLU A 87 -13.57 4.22 17.28
CA GLU A 87 -12.66 4.56 18.39
C GLU A 87 -13.13 3.93 19.70
N GLU A 88 -14.44 3.94 20.00
CA GLU A 88 -15.05 3.25 21.15
C GLU A 88 -14.84 1.73 21.08
N LEU A 89 -14.98 1.14 19.90
CA LEU A 89 -14.74 -0.28 19.69
C LEU A 89 -13.26 -0.65 19.84
N GLY A 90 -12.36 0.29 19.56
CA GLY A 90 -10.91 0.10 19.66
C GLY A 90 -10.37 -1.06 18.85
N MET A 91 -9.13 -1.44 19.10
CA MET A 91 -8.53 -2.63 18.48
C MET A 91 -9.08 -3.91 19.10
N GLY A 92 -9.59 -4.81 18.26
CA GLY A 92 -10.13 -6.11 18.64
C GLY A 92 -9.74 -7.20 17.66
N LYS A 93 -10.35 -8.39 17.82
CA LYS A 93 -10.05 -9.54 16.95
C LYS A 93 -10.34 -9.25 15.48
N TYR A 94 -11.42 -8.52 15.19
CA TYR A 94 -11.80 -8.18 13.83
C TYR A 94 -10.72 -7.36 13.14
N GLN A 95 -10.20 -6.31 13.79
CA GLN A 95 -9.17 -5.43 13.23
C GLN A 95 -7.84 -6.17 13.01
N TRP A 96 -7.45 -7.05 13.94
CA TRP A 96 -6.23 -7.84 13.78
C TRP A 96 -6.31 -8.84 12.63
N TYR A 97 -7.46 -9.52 12.47
CA TYR A 97 -7.67 -10.41 11.31
C TYR A 97 -7.66 -9.62 10.01
N LEU A 98 -8.35 -8.48 9.97
CA LEU A 98 -8.40 -7.61 8.81
C LEU A 98 -7.00 -7.11 8.42
N TRP A 99 -6.25 -6.60 9.41
CA TRP A 99 -4.87 -6.12 9.21
C TRP A 99 -3.95 -7.23 8.69
N SER A 100 -4.05 -8.44 9.22
CA SER A 100 -3.28 -9.58 8.74
C SER A 100 -3.64 -9.95 7.30
N LEU A 101 -4.92 -9.92 6.92
CA LEU A 101 -5.37 -10.23 5.56
C LEU A 101 -4.96 -9.14 4.55
N CYS A 102 -4.98 -7.87 4.96
CA CYS A 102 -4.43 -6.77 4.15
C CYS A 102 -2.90 -6.94 4.01
N GLY A 103 -2.22 -7.32 5.09
CA GLY A 103 -0.79 -7.63 5.06
C GLY A 103 -0.44 -8.76 4.09
N LEU A 104 -1.25 -9.81 4.01
CA LEU A 104 -1.06 -10.87 3.01
C LEU A 104 -1.21 -10.35 1.58
N GLY A 105 -2.03 -9.32 1.33
CA GLY A 105 -2.07 -8.62 0.04
C GLY A 105 -0.74 -7.96 -0.28
N TYR A 106 -0.18 -7.18 0.65
CA TYR A 106 1.15 -6.58 0.53
C TYR A 106 2.26 -7.63 0.31
N MET A 107 2.14 -8.80 0.94
CA MET A 107 3.05 -9.92 0.71
C MET A 107 3.04 -10.38 -0.75
N ILE A 108 1.85 -10.52 -1.35
CA ILE A 108 1.66 -10.98 -2.73
C ILE A 108 2.33 -10.01 -3.72
N ASP A 109 2.35 -8.71 -3.46
CA ASP A 109 2.88 -7.70 -4.37
C ASP A 109 4.37 -7.93 -4.66
N LEU A 110 5.21 -8.02 -3.63
CA LEU A 110 6.63 -8.28 -3.81
C LEU A 110 6.95 -9.76 -4.08
N LEU A 111 6.08 -10.68 -3.67
CA LEU A 111 6.20 -12.10 -4.02
C LEU A 111 6.21 -12.29 -5.56
N TRP A 112 5.27 -11.68 -6.29
CA TRP A 112 5.23 -11.74 -7.75
C TRP A 112 6.35 -10.95 -8.42
N ALA A 113 6.67 -9.75 -7.93
CA ALA A 113 7.79 -8.96 -8.44
C ALA A 113 9.12 -9.73 -8.35
N GLN A 114 9.37 -10.39 -7.23
CA GLN A 114 10.56 -11.24 -7.01
C GLN A 114 10.56 -12.47 -7.91
N ALA A 115 9.38 -13.10 -8.09
CA ALA A 115 9.23 -14.29 -8.92
C ALA A 115 9.73 -14.06 -10.36
N PHE A 116 9.31 -12.95 -10.98
CA PHE A 116 9.71 -12.62 -12.35
C PHE A 116 11.21 -12.42 -12.50
N GLY A 117 11.88 -11.92 -11.46
CA GLY A 117 13.34 -11.85 -11.44
C GLY A 117 14.02 -13.22 -11.39
N LEU A 118 13.46 -14.17 -10.63
CA LEU A 118 14.06 -15.49 -10.42
C LEU A 118 13.80 -16.46 -11.56
N VAL A 119 12.63 -16.39 -12.24
CA VAL A 119 12.29 -17.27 -13.34
C VAL A 119 12.93 -16.85 -14.68
N LEU A 120 13.45 -15.65 -14.77
CA LEU A 120 13.95 -15.07 -16.02
C LEU A 120 15.06 -15.91 -16.66
N SER A 121 16.07 -16.31 -15.89
CA SER A 121 17.21 -17.08 -16.39
C SER A 121 16.83 -18.49 -16.88
N PRO A 122 16.13 -19.34 -16.09
CA PRO A 122 15.70 -20.64 -16.60
C PRO A 122 14.69 -20.55 -17.75
N MET A 123 13.84 -19.52 -17.77
CA MET A 123 12.90 -19.27 -18.85
C MET A 123 13.62 -18.90 -20.16
N GLN A 124 14.64 -18.04 -20.08
CA GLN A 124 15.46 -17.66 -21.23
C GLN A 124 16.19 -18.87 -21.82
N GLN A 125 16.72 -19.74 -20.97
CA GLN A 125 17.44 -20.94 -21.37
C GLN A 125 16.53 -21.92 -22.17
N GLU A 126 15.24 -21.99 -21.83
CA GLU A 126 14.27 -22.87 -22.54
C GLU A 126 13.71 -22.22 -23.82
N LEU A 127 13.25 -20.96 -23.70
CA LEU A 127 12.52 -20.30 -24.79
C LEU A 127 13.45 -19.62 -25.80
N GLY A 128 14.74 -19.42 -25.46
CA GLY A 128 15.75 -18.90 -26.38
C GLY A 128 15.55 -17.44 -26.81
N PHE A 129 14.83 -16.63 -26.03
CA PHE A 129 14.69 -15.21 -26.32
C PHE A 129 16.00 -14.45 -26.04
N ARG A 130 16.18 -13.32 -26.70
CA ARG A 130 17.43 -12.57 -26.72
C ARG A 130 17.65 -11.80 -25.40
N ASP A 131 18.93 -11.43 -25.14
CA ASP A 131 19.30 -10.68 -23.94
C ASP A 131 18.65 -9.30 -23.87
N ASP A 132 18.38 -8.66 -25.01
CA ASP A 132 17.67 -7.39 -25.10
C ASP A 132 16.17 -7.52 -24.73
N GLU A 133 15.60 -8.71 -24.85
CA GLU A 133 14.21 -9.01 -24.51
C GLU A 133 13.97 -9.37 -23.03
N THR A 134 15.03 -9.63 -22.25
CA THR A 134 14.93 -10.04 -20.84
C THR A 134 14.18 -9.05 -19.97
N GLY A 135 14.20 -7.77 -20.29
CA GLY A 135 13.47 -6.72 -19.60
C GLY A 135 11.96 -6.72 -19.80
N ASN A 136 11.48 -7.36 -20.90
CA ASN A 136 10.08 -7.29 -21.30
C ASN A 136 9.13 -7.93 -20.29
N LEU A 137 9.57 -8.99 -19.59
CA LEU A 137 8.76 -9.66 -18.57
C LEU A 137 8.45 -8.73 -17.37
N SER A 138 9.48 -8.12 -16.82
CA SER A 138 9.30 -7.14 -15.72
C SER A 138 8.52 -5.90 -16.19
N THR A 139 8.75 -5.48 -17.44
CA THR A 139 8.02 -4.33 -18.03
C THR A 139 6.54 -4.67 -18.19
N ALA A 140 6.20 -5.86 -18.74
CA ALA A 140 4.82 -6.29 -18.88
C ALA A 140 4.07 -6.34 -17.53
N PHE A 141 4.71 -6.91 -16.51
CA PHE A 141 4.18 -6.91 -15.15
C PHE A 141 3.97 -5.49 -14.62
N SER A 142 4.96 -4.59 -14.76
CA SER A 142 4.88 -3.21 -14.28
C SER A 142 3.82 -2.37 -15.00
N VAL A 143 3.64 -2.58 -16.31
CA VAL A 143 2.55 -1.96 -17.08
C VAL A 143 1.21 -2.44 -16.56
N GLY A 144 1.06 -3.76 -16.35
CA GLY A 144 -0.15 -4.33 -15.75
C GLY A 144 -0.44 -3.74 -14.37
N LEU A 145 0.58 -3.66 -13.51
CA LEU A 145 0.49 -3.09 -12.16
C LEU A 145 0.04 -1.64 -12.19
N THR A 146 0.62 -0.82 -13.07
CA THR A 146 0.27 0.61 -13.19
C THR A 146 -1.17 0.78 -13.67
N VAL A 147 -1.57 0.06 -14.73
CA VAL A 147 -2.95 0.09 -15.24
C VAL A 147 -3.91 -0.43 -14.18
N GLY A 148 -3.54 -1.51 -13.48
CA GLY A 148 -4.30 -2.06 -12.37
C GLY A 148 -4.53 -1.04 -11.26
N ALA A 149 -3.48 -0.38 -10.78
CA ALA A 149 -3.58 0.64 -9.74
C ALA A 149 -4.54 1.78 -10.12
N LEU A 150 -4.48 2.27 -11.36
CA LEU A 150 -5.38 3.31 -11.85
C LEU A 150 -6.84 2.83 -11.95
N VAL A 151 -7.06 1.65 -12.54
CA VAL A 151 -8.42 1.12 -12.75
C VAL A 151 -9.05 0.74 -11.41
N TRP A 152 -8.33 0.05 -10.54
CA TRP A 152 -8.83 -0.36 -9.23
C TRP A 152 -9.03 0.82 -8.29
N GLY A 153 -8.17 1.86 -8.36
CA GLY A 153 -8.34 3.10 -7.60
C GLY A 153 -9.68 3.79 -7.88
N ILE A 154 -10.16 3.75 -9.12
CA ILE A 154 -11.48 4.28 -9.50
C ILE A 154 -12.58 3.27 -9.20
N LEU A 155 -12.34 2.00 -9.50
CA LEU A 155 -13.36 0.95 -9.47
C LEU A 155 -13.79 0.63 -8.03
N VAL A 156 -12.91 0.74 -7.04
CA VAL A 156 -13.21 0.49 -5.63
C VAL A 156 -14.34 1.38 -5.10
N ASP A 157 -14.45 2.61 -5.58
CA ASP A 157 -15.51 3.54 -5.20
C ASP A 157 -16.84 3.27 -5.93
N VAL A 158 -16.79 2.51 -7.04
CA VAL A 158 -17.98 2.12 -7.81
C VAL A 158 -18.55 0.79 -7.33
N ILE A 159 -17.73 -0.24 -7.22
CA ILE A 159 -18.20 -1.61 -6.89
C ILE A 159 -18.23 -1.90 -5.40
N GLY A 160 -17.49 -1.12 -4.59
CA GLY A 160 -17.34 -1.31 -3.15
C GLY A 160 -16.01 -1.97 -2.77
N ARG A 161 -15.60 -1.71 -1.52
CA ARG A 161 -14.30 -2.16 -0.98
C ARG A 161 -14.24 -3.69 -0.90
N ARG A 162 -15.34 -4.32 -0.50
CA ARG A 162 -15.45 -5.78 -0.35
C ARG A 162 -15.17 -6.54 -1.64
N TRP A 163 -15.81 -6.13 -2.71
CA TRP A 163 -15.65 -6.81 -4.00
C TRP A 163 -14.29 -6.55 -4.62
N ALA A 164 -13.81 -5.30 -4.56
CA ALA A 164 -12.49 -4.95 -5.07
C ALA A 164 -11.39 -5.73 -4.34
N PHE A 165 -11.46 -5.82 -3.00
CA PHE A 165 -10.52 -6.54 -2.14
C PHE A 165 -10.34 -8.02 -2.50
N ASN A 166 -11.43 -8.68 -2.91
CA ASN A 166 -11.38 -10.09 -3.29
C ASN A 166 -11.00 -10.28 -4.77
N LEU A 167 -11.50 -9.40 -5.64
CA LEU A 167 -11.35 -9.58 -7.09
C LEU A 167 -9.91 -9.35 -7.55
N THR A 168 -9.18 -8.43 -6.92
CA THR A 168 -7.75 -8.20 -7.22
C THR A 168 -6.91 -9.45 -7.01
N VAL A 169 -7.05 -10.11 -5.86
CA VAL A 169 -6.31 -11.32 -5.53
C VAL A 169 -6.81 -12.52 -6.35
N PHE A 170 -8.11 -12.58 -6.65
CA PHE A 170 -8.67 -13.60 -7.53
C PHE A 170 -8.04 -13.55 -8.95
N ILE A 171 -8.00 -12.36 -9.54
CA ILE A 171 -7.38 -12.18 -10.87
C ILE A 171 -5.90 -12.58 -10.82
N SER A 172 -5.15 -12.08 -9.84
CA SER A 172 -3.74 -12.43 -9.68
C SER A 172 -3.52 -13.94 -9.51
N SER A 173 -4.41 -14.63 -8.77
CA SER A 173 -4.28 -16.08 -8.55
C SER A 173 -4.56 -16.88 -9.80
N VAL A 174 -5.64 -16.57 -10.54
CA VAL A 174 -6.02 -17.28 -11.77
C VAL A 174 -4.95 -17.11 -12.84
N PHE A 175 -4.58 -15.87 -13.15
CA PHE A 175 -3.55 -15.61 -14.16
C PHE A 175 -2.15 -16.07 -13.70
N GLY A 176 -1.87 -16.01 -12.40
CA GLY A 176 -0.65 -16.56 -11.83
C GLY A 176 -0.50 -18.08 -12.01
N LEU A 177 -1.59 -18.83 -11.79
CA LEU A 177 -1.61 -20.26 -12.10
C LEU A 177 -1.48 -20.53 -13.61
N CYS A 178 -2.12 -19.69 -14.43
CA CYS A 178 -2.03 -19.84 -15.88
C CYS A 178 -0.62 -19.59 -16.44
N LEU A 179 0.24 -18.84 -15.74
CA LEU A 179 1.60 -18.53 -16.20
C LEU A 179 2.50 -19.75 -16.43
N GLY A 180 2.23 -20.86 -15.76
CA GLY A 180 3.02 -22.09 -15.92
C GLY A 180 2.67 -22.93 -17.16
N PHE A 181 1.56 -22.65 -17.86
CA PHE A 181 1.11 -23.47 -18.99
C PHE A 181 1.74 -23.10 -20.35
N PRO A 182 1.91 -21.80 -20.72
CA PRO A 182 2.35 -21.44 -22.04
C PRO A 182 3.77 -21.87 -22.37
N ASP A 183 3.98 -22.16 -23.66
CA ASP A 183 5.29 -22.45 -24.24
C ASP A 183 5.82 -21.28 -25.07
N GLY A 184 5.02 -20.23 -25.25
CA GLY A 184 5.39 -19.03 -26.01
C GLY A 184 5.68 -17.84 -25.10
N TYR A 185 6.80 -17.15 -25.34
CA TYR A 185 7.22 -15.98 -24.54
C TYR A 185 6.17 -14.86 -24.54
N THR A 186 5.57 -14.55 -25.70
CA THR A 186 4.52 -13.51 -25.80
C THR A 186 3.31 -13.81 -24.92
N SER A 187 2.87 -15.07 -24.86
CA SER A 187 1.74 -15.48 -24.00
C SER A 187 2.07 -15.28 -22.52
N ILE A 188 3.31 -15.56 -22.13
CA ILE A 188 3.80 -15.33 -20.76
C ILE A 188 3.78 -13.84 -20.43
N LEU A 189 4.21 -12.96 -21.34
CA LEU A 189 4.17 -11.49 -21.13
C LEU A 189 2.74 -11.00 -20.91
N VAL A 190 1.78 -11.47 -21.70
CA VAL A 190 0.37 -11.09 -21.56
C VAL A 190 -0.17 -11.54 -20.19
N LEU A 191 0.09 -12.80 -19.80
CA LEU A 191 -0.36 -13.31 -18.51
C LEU A 191 0.31 -12.58 -17.34
N ALA A 192 1.60 -12.25 -17.45
CA ALA A 192 2.32 -11.46 -16.46
C ALA A 192 1.71 -10.05 -16.29
N ALA A 193 1.28 -9.42 -17.40
CA ALA A 193 0.56 -8.14 -17.33
C ALA A 193 -0.80 -8.29 -16.61
N PHE A 194 -1.54 -9.38 -16.80
CA PHE A 194 -2.78 -9.62 -16.06
C PHE A 194 -2.54 -9.93 -14.57
N VAL A 195 -1.47 -10.63 -14.22
CA VAL A 195 -1.06 -10.78 -12.81
C VAL A 195 -0.76 -9.42 -12.22
N GLY A 196 0.03 -8.59 -12.91
CA GLY A 196 0.32 -7.21 -12.51
C GLY A 196 -0.95 -6.38 -12.34
N PHE A 197 -1.91 -6.50 -13.26
CA PHE A 197 -3.20 -5.80 -13.18
C PHE A 197 -3.98 -6.15 -11.91
N GLY A 198 -4.00 -7.43 -11.51
CA GLY A 198 -4.60 -7.83 -10.24
C GLY A 198 -3.84 -7.28 -9.03
N VAL A 199 -2.52 -7.46 -9.01
CA VAL A 199 -1.63 -7.02 -7.92
C VAL A 199 -1.69 -5.50 -7.73
N GLY A 200 -1.75 -4.71 -8.82
CA GLY A 200 -1.72 -3.24 -8.76
C GLY A 200 -2.84 -2.60 -7.94
N GLY A 201 -3.96 -3.33 -7.75
CA GLY A 201 -5.07 -2.87 -6.91
C GLY A 201 -4.89 -3.14 -5.41
N ASN A 202 -4.00 -4.05 -5.00
CA ASN A 202 -3.91 -4.47 -3.60
C ASN A 202 -3.52 -3.32 -2.67
N ILE A 203 -2.43 -2.60 -2.94
CA ILE A 203 -1.94 -1.53 -2.06
C ILE A 203 -3.01 -0.46 -1.79
N PRO A 204 -3.63 0.19 -2.80
CA PRO A 204 -4.62 1.22 -2.54
C PRO A 204 -5.87 0.70 -1.83
N ILE A 205 -6.32 -0.52 -2.14
CA ILE A 205 -7.52 -1.11 -1.54
C ILE A 205 -7.24 -1.52 -0.09
N ASP A 206 -6.16 -2.28 0.16
CA ASP A 206 -5.78 -2.77 1.49
C ASP A 206 -5.49 -1.60 2.45
N THR A 207 -4.86 -0.53 1.96
CA THR A 207 -4.61 0.71 2.71
C THR A 207 -5.92 1.39 3.10
N THR A 208 -6.83 1.57 2.14
CA THR A 208 -8.13 2.22 2.38
C THR A 208 -8.96 1.44 3.40
N ILE A 209 -9.04 0.12 3.24
CA ILE A 209 -9.77 -0.76 4.16
C ILE A 209 -9.16 -0.67 5.57
N THR A 210 -7.83 -0.72 5.69
CA THR A 210 -7.16 -0.61 6.98
C THR A 210 -7.45 0.73 7.65
N LEU A 211 -7.44 1.84 6.90
CA LEU A 211 -7.78 3.17 7.42
C LEU A 211 -9.23 3.29 7.89
N GLU A 212 -10.16 2.64 7.19
CA GLU A 212 -11.59 2.74 7.48
C GLU A 212 -12.04 1.94 8.71
N PHE A 213 -11.30 0.90 9.09
CA PHE A 213 -11.63 0.05 10.24
C PHE A 213 -10.68 0.18 11.43
N THR A 214 -9.56 0.90 11.27
CA THR A 214 -8.59 1.08 12.36
C THR A 214 -8.85 2.37 13.13
N PRO A 215 -8.94 2.31 14.47
CA PRO A 215 -9.05 3.49 15.32
C PRO A 215 -7.89 4.46 15.10
N GLN A 216 -8.14 5.76 15.28
CA GLN A 216 -7.15 6.82 15.03
C GLN A 216 -5.85 6.62 15.82
N ASN A 217 -5.97 6.19 17.09
CA ASN A 217 -4.83 5.92 17.96
C ASN A 217 -3.93 4.77 17.47
N HIS A 218 -4.38 3.93 16.54
CA HIS A 218 -3.67 2.78 16.00
C HIS A 218 -3.30 2.92 14.51
N ARG A 219 -3.38 4.11 13.94
CA ARG A 219 -3.03 4.37 12.54
C ARG A 219 -1.57 4.08 12.19
N TYR A 220 -0.68 3.97 13.20
CA TYR A 220 0.69 3.50 13.00
C TYR A 220 0.77 2.07 12.44
N LEU A 221 -0.30 1.28 12.54
CA LEU A 221 -0.38 -0.04 11.91
C LEU A 221 -0.43 0.02 10.38
N LEU A 222 -0.77 1.16 9.81
CA LEU A 222 -0.83 1.33 8.36
C LEU A 222 0.56 1.22 7.70
N PRO A 223 1.58 2.02 8.07
CA PRO A 223 2.93 1.82 7.54
C PRO A 223 3.50 0.45 7.95
N LEU A 224 3.05 -0.15 9.05
CA LEU A 224 3.51 -1.47 9.48
C LEU A 224 3.05 -2.61 8.54
N LEU A 225 2.03 -2.40 7.69
CA LEU A 225 1.68 -3.34 6.62
C LEU A 225 2.86 -3.63 5.69
N SER A 226 3.76 -2.67 5.51
CA SER A 226 4.94 -2.85 4.65
C SER A 226 5.89 -3.95 5.12
N ILE A 227 5.79 -4.42 6.37
CA ILE A 227 6.61 -5.54 6.88
C ILE A 227 6.30 -6.86 6.15
N PHE A 228 5.09 -7.00 5.60
CA PHE A 228 4.70 -8.19 4.85
C PHE A 228 5.36 -8.26 3.47
N GLN A 229 5.80 -7.14 2.90
CA GLN A 229 6.46 -7.11 1.58
C GLN A 229 7.79 -7.87 1.56
N PRO A 230 8.77 -7.62 2.47
CA PRO A 230 9.98 -8.43 2.55
C PRO A 230 9.70 -9.90 2.85
N LEU A 231 8.65 -10.21 3.62
CA LEU A 231 8.25 -11.59 3.87
C LEU A 231 7.88 -12.31 2.56
N GLY A 232 7.19 -11.62 1.64
CA GLY A 232 6.88 -12.16 0.30
C GLY A 232 8.15 -12.48 -0.50
N VAL A 233 9.15 -11.61 -0.45
CA VAL A 233 10.47 -11.83 -1.09
C VAL A 233 11.15 -13.08 -0.52
N VAL A 234 11.17 -13.23 0.80
CA VAL A 234 11.78 -14.40 1.48
C VAL A 234 11.06 -15.69 1.11
N VAL A 235 9.73 -15.69 1.16
CA VAL A 235 8.91 -16.86 0.79
C VAL A 235 9.15 -17.26 -0.66
N CYS A 236 9.12 -16.29 -1.59
CA CYS A 236 9.39 -16.55 -3.00
C CYS A 236 10.79 -17.13 -3.23
N SER A 237 11.80 -16.54 -2.60
CA SER A 237 13.19 -16.99 -2.73
C SER A 237 13.43 -18.38 -2.15
N ALA A 238 12.78 -18.69 -1.01
CA ALA A 238 12.85 -20.02 -0.39
C ALA A 238 12.24 -21.11 -1.29
N ILE A 239 11.08 -20.83 -1.88
CA ILE A 239 10.42 -21.76 -2.82
C ILE A 239 11.26 -21.91 -4.10
N ALA A 240 11.78 -20.81 -4.64
CA ALA A 240 12.65 -20.82 -5.82
C ALA A 240 13.92 -21.65 -5.58
N TYR A 241 14.53 -21.53 -4.41
CA TYR A 241 15.69 -22.35 -4.02
C TYR A 241 15.37 -23.85 -3.99
N GLY A 242 14.14 -24.21 -3.61
CA GLY A 242 13.72 -25.61 -3.61
C GLY A 242 13.44 -26.19 -5.01
N PHE A 243 12.91 -25.39 -5.93
CA PHE A 243 12.49 -25.89 -7.25
C PHE A 243 13.48 -25.61 -8.39
N ILE A 244 14.02 -24.41 -8.50
CA ILE A 244 14.83 -24.02 -9.67
C ILE A 244 16.10 -24.89 -9.79
N PRO A 245 16.95 -25.09 -8.76
CA PRO A 245 18.17 -25.87 -8.92
C PRO A 245 17.93 -27.35 -9.20
N ASN A 246 16.81 -27.89 -8.69
CA ASN A 246 16.55 -29.32 -8.77
C ASN A 246 15.82 -29.75 -10.06
N TYR A 247 15.09 -28.82 -10.71
CA TYR A 247 14.24 -29.12 -11.85
C TYR A 247 14.47 -28.17 -13.03
N SER A 248 15.67 -27.58 -13.14
CA SER A 248 16.05 -26.76 -14.30
C SER A 248 17.28 -27.35 -14.97
N CYS A 249 17.45 -27.05 -16.24
CA CYS A 249 18.66 -27.39 -16.97
C CYS A 249 19.88 -26.84 -16.23
N SER A 250 20.97 -27.63 -16.19
CA SER A 250 22.19 -27.23 -15.50
C SER A 250 22.60 -25.80 -15.88
N PRO A 251 22.64 -24.88 -14.95
CA PRO A 251 23.22 -23.56 -15.20
C PRO A 251 24.72 -23.79 -15.41
N ASN A 252 25.25 -23.34 -16.54
CA ASN A 252 26.66 -23.55 -16.81
C ASN A 252 27.53 -22.64 -16.00
N PHE A 253 27.97 -23.13 -14.88
CA PHE A 253 29.13 -22.63 -14.13
C PHE A 253 30.40 -23.43 -14.38
N SER A 254 30.37 -24.47 -15.23
CA SER A 254 31.56 -25.20 -15.67
C SER A 254 31.75 -25.03 -17.18
N GLU A 255 32.88 -24.62 -17.56
CA GLU A 255 33.62 -24.59 -18.85
C GLU A 255 32.89 -24.75 -20.22
N ALA A 256 31.64 -25.16 -20.25
CA ALA A 256 30.83 -25.23 -21.46
C ALA A 256 29.65 -24.25 -21.34
N SER A 257 29.36 -23.55 -22.43
CA SER A 257 28.25 -22.58 -22.56
C SER A 257 26.92 -23.11 -22.05
N PRO A 258 25.96 -22.25 -21.54
CA PRO A 258 24.62 -22.69 -21.14
C PRO A 258 24.01 -23.55 -22.23
N LEU A 259 23.34 -24.65 -21.84
CA LEU A 259 22.60 -25.45 -22.80
C LEU A 259 21.62 -24.53 -23.55
N PRO A 260 21.78 -24.38 -24.87
CA PRO A 260 20.93 -23.50 -25.66
C PRO A 260 19.52 -24.05 -25.75
N ALA A 261 18.56 -23.18 -26.05
CA ALA A 261 17.19 -23.61 -26.32
C ALA A 261 17.13 -24.56 -27.50
N CYS A 262 16.31 -25.61 -27.41
CA CYS A 262 16.18 -26.61 -28.50
C CYS A 262 15.67 -26.02 -29.81
N GLY A 263 14.96 -24.90 -29.79
CA GLY A 263 14.48 -24.18 -30.97
C GLY A 263 15.57 -23.44 -31.76
N VAL A 264 16.77 -23.26 -31.20
CA VAL A 264 17.88 -22.48 -31.78
C VAL A 264 19.00 -23.39 -32.30
N VAL A 265 19.00 -24.67 -31.90
CA VAL A 265 20.10 -25.60 -32.19
C VAL A 265 19.69 -26.62 -33.24
N PRO A 266 20.58 -26.98 -34.20
CA PRO A 266 20.32 -28.06 -35.15
C PRO A 266 20.09 -29.41 -34.45
N ASN A 267 19.20 -30.21 -35.02
CA ASN A 267 18.83 -31.54 -34.49
C ASN A 267 20.07 -32.40 -34.17
N GLY A 268 20.12 -32.95 -32.94
CA GLY A 268 21.17 -33.87 -32.51
C GLY A 268 22.24 -33.27 -31.61
N ARG A 269 22.18 -31.96 -31.27
CA ARG A 269 23.02 -31.40 -30.22
C ARG A 269 22.28 -31.32 -28.88
N PRO A 270 22.99 -31.41 -27.74
CA PRO A 270 22.38 -31.25 -26.42
C PRO A 270 21.75 -29.86 -26.29
N CYS A 271 20.49 -29.80 -25.90
CA CYS A 271 19.71 -28.58 -25.73
C CYS A 271 18.84 -28.68 -24.48
N CYS A 272 18.40 -27.54 -23.93
CA CYS A 272 17.51 -27.50 -22.79
C CYS A 272 16.06 -27.75 -23.27
N SER A 273 15.52 -28.91 -22.91
CA SER A 273 14.12 -29.24 -23.24
C SER A 273 13.17 -28.78 -22.15
N LYS A 274 11.89 -28.61 -22.50
CA LYS A 274 10.81 -28.30 -21.55
C LYS A 274 10.75 -29.31 -20.41
N ALA A 275 10.96 -30.60 -20.69
CA ALA A 275 10.88 -31.66 -19.69
C ALA A 275 11.98 -31.57 -18.64
N ASP A 276 13.14 -31.07 -19.02
CA ASP A 276 14.31 -30.91 -18.14
C ASP A 276 14.33 -29.57 -17.41
N ASN A 277 13.38 -28.64 -17.73
CA ASN A 277 13.37 -27.27 -17.21
C ASN A 277 12.01 -26.90 -16.61
N MET A 278 11.41 -27.79 -15.85
CA MET A 278 10.10 -27.53 -15.20
C MET A 278 10.20 -26.67 -13.93
N GLY A 279 11.41 -26.39 -13.41
CA GLY A 279 11.62 -25.74 -12.12
C GLY A 279 10.94 -24.36 -12.02
N TRP A 280 11.04 -23.53 -13.04
CA TRP A 280 10.39 -22.21 -13.04
C TRP A 280 8.87 -22.30 -13.14
N ARG A 281 8.30 -23.33 -13.81
CA ARG A 281 6.85 -23.57 -13.85
C ARG A 281 6.33 -24.02 -12.49
N TYR A 282 7.05 -24.92 -11.80
CA TYR A 282 6.69 -25.35 -10.45
C TYR A 282 6.70 -24.18 -9.46
N LEU A 283 7.69 -23.28 -9.56
CA LEU A 283 7.69 -22.05 -8.77
C LEU A 283 6.41 -21.24 -9.02
N LEU A 284 6.07 -20.96 -10.26
CA LEU A 284 4.88 -20.15 -10.61
C LEU A 284 3.57 -20.83 -10.16
N TYR A 285 3.44 -22.15 -10.28
CA TYR A 285 2.28 -22.89 -9.76
C TYR A 285 2.17 -22.80 -8.24
N MET A 286 3.29 -22.89 -7.52
CA MET A 286 3.30 -22.75 -6.06
C MET A 286 2.89 -21.34 -5.65
N LEU A 287 3.42 -20.31 -6.29
CA LEU A 287 3.08 -18.92 -5.99
C LEU A 287 1.62 -18.60 -6.34
N GLY A 288 1.14 -19.09 -7.48
CA GLY A 288 -0.27 -18.99 -7.86
C GLY A 288 -1.19 -19.69 -6.84
N SER A 289 -0.77 -20.88 -6.34
CA SER A 289 -1.51 -21.61 -5.31
C SER A 289 -1.54 -20.89 -3.97
N ILE A 290 -0.43 -20.27 -3.56
CA ILE A 290 -0.37 -19.43 -2.35
C ILE A 290 -1.30 -18.22 -2.51
N THR A 291 -1.28 -17.56 -3.67
CA THR A 291 -2.16 -16.43 -3.96
C THR A 291 -3.63 -16.85 -3.93
N LEU A 292 -3.97 -18.02 -4.49
CA LEU A 292 -5.30 -18.60 -4.43
C LEU A 292 -5.71 -18.95 -2.98
N LEU A 293 -4.79 -19.46 -2.17
CA LEU A 293 -5.03 -19.71 -0.76
C LEU A 293 -5.38 -18.41 -0.02
N VAL A 294 -4.65 -17.32 -0.27
CA VAL A 294 -4.95 -16.01 0.31
C VAL A 294 -6.34 -15.52 -0.16
N PHE A 295 -6.70 -15.71 -1.42
CA PHE A 295 -8.05 -15.42 -1.90
C PHE A 295 -9.11 -16.22 -1.14
N CYS A 296 -8.91 -17.52 -0.97
CA CYS A 296 -9.84 -18.36 -0.20
C CYS A 296 -9.94 -17.91 1.26
N MET A 297 -8.84 -17.53 1.89
CA MET A 297 -8.84 -16.99 3.25
C MET A 297 -9.64 -15.67 3.33
N ARG A 298 -9.46 -14.76 2.36
CA ARG A 298 -10.21 -13.49 2.30
C ARG A 298 -11.70 -13.71 2.08
N PHE A 299 -12.07 -14.61 1.18
CA PHE A 299 -13.45 -14.79 0.73
C PHE A 299 -14.25 -15.75 1.62
N ILE A 300 -13.66 -16.88 2.03
CA ILE A 300 -14.37 -17.96 2.72
C ILE A 300 -14.25 -17.80 4.25
N VAL A 301 -13.02 -17.61 4.76
CA VAL A 301 -12.73 -17.64 6.20
C VAL A 301 -13.14 -16.32 6.85
N PHE A 302 -12.77 -15.22 6.23
CA PHE A 302 -13.08 -13.89 6.73
C PHE A 302 -14.13 -13.24 5.84
N GLN A 303 -15.40 -13.42 6.17
CA GLN A 303 -16.51 -12.77 5.47
C GLN A 303 -16.44 -11.24 5.67
N PHE A 304 -15.53 -10.61 4.93
CA PHE A 304 -15.29 -9.18 4.99
C PHE A 304 -16.60 -8.40 4.75
N GLN A 305 -16.94 -7.53 5.70
CA GLN A 305 -18.10 -6.66 5.58
C GLN A 305 -17.72 -5.41 4.76
N GLU A 306 -18.73 -4.85 4.07
CA GLU A 306 -18.51 -3.59 3.34
C GLU A 306 -18.16 -2.45 4.31
N SER A 307 -17.41 -1.45 3.83
CA SER A 307 -17.05 -0.32 4.65
C SER A 307 -18.27 0.47 5.14
N PRO A 308 -18.36 0.79 6.46
CA PRO A 308 -19.44 1.63 6.97
C PRO A 308 -19.51 2.99 6.29
N LYS A 309 -18.35 3.63 6.01
CA LYS A 309 -18.29 4.93 5.32
C LYS A 309 -18.78 4.84 3.88
N PHE A 310 -18.47 3.76 3.18
CA PHE A 310 -18.97 3.51 1.83
C PHE A 310 -20.49 3.31 1.82
N LEU A 311 -21.02 2.60 2.82
CA LEU A 311 -22.46 2.40 2.97
C LEU A 311 -23.20 3.72 3.25
N LEU A 312 -22.65 4.59 4.12
CA LEU A 312 -23.16 5.94 4.34
C LEU A 312 -23.15 6.78 3.06
N TYR A 313 -22.07 6.71 2.27
CA TYR A 313 -21.99 7.40 0.98
C TYR A 313 -23.09 6.95 0.00
N ARG A 314 -23.55 5.70 0.12
CA ARG A 314 -24.64 5.13 -0.67
C ARG A 314 -26.04 5.37 -0.07
N GLY A 315 -26.15 6.03 1.08
CA GLY A 315 -27.41 6.23 1.79
C GLY A 315 -27.97 4.95 2.44
N ARG A 316 -27.10 3.97 2.73
CA ARG A 316 -27.47 2.67 3.35
C ARG A 316 -27.10 2.66 4.83
N ASP A 317 -27.63 3.63 5.58
CA ASP A 317 -27.27 3.91 6.98
C ASP A 317 -27.54 2.72 7.91
N ALA A 318 -28.68 2.07 7.75
CA ALA A 318 -29.03 0.88 8.54
C ALA A 318 -28.03 -0.28 8.36
N GLU A 319 -27.45 -0.42 7.17
CA GLU A 319 -26.43 -1.43 6.92
C GLU A 319 -25.08 -1.04 7.50
N ALA A 320 -24.71 0.24 7.46
CA ALA A 320 -23.50 0.74 8.11
C ALA A 320 -23.52 0.44 9.62
N VAL A 321 -24.66 0.65 10.29
CA VAL A 321 -24.83 0.30 11.70
C VAL A 321 -24.71 -1.20 11.92
N LYS A 322 -25.33 -2.04 11.06
CA LYS A 322 -25.22 -3.51 11.16
C LYS A 322 -23.76 -3.98 11.06
N VAL A 323 -22.95 -3.37 10.18
CA VAL A 323 -21.53 -3.70 10.06
C VAL A 323 -20.79 -3.38 11.37
N LEU A 324 -21.01 -2.21 11.97
CA LEU A 324 -20.40 -1.84 13.24
C LEU A 324 -20.84 -2.75 14.39
N GLN A 325 -22.11 -3.14 14.43
CA GLN A 325 -22.62 -4.13 15.37
C GLN A 325 -21.96 -5.50 15.18
N HIS A 326 -21.72 -5.92 13.93
CA HIS A 326 -21.00 -7.16 13.65
C HIS A 326 -19.56 -7.10 14.17
N VAL A 327 -18.85 -5.99 13.92
CA VAL A 327 -17.48 -5.74 14.45
C VAL A 327 -17.50 -5.77 15.98
N ALA A 328 -18.45 -5.09 16.60
CA ALA A 328 -18.64 -5.05 18.06
C ALA A 328 -18.83 -6.46 18.65
N LYS A 329 -19.71 -7.25 18.04
CA LYS A 329 -19.98 -8.64 18.44
C LYS A 329 -18.72 -9.51 18.37
N MET A 330 -17.94 -9.39 17.28
CA MET A 330 -16.69 -10.13 17.09
C MET A 330 -15.63 -9.72 18.10
N ASN A 331 -15.57 -8.44 18.44
CA ASN A 331 -14.67 -7.89 19.45
C ASN A 331 -15.17 -8.07 20.90
N ARG A 332 -16.38 -8.62 21.10
CA ARG A 332 -17.05 -8.75 22.40
C ARG A 332 -17.21 -7.40 23.11
N ARG A 333 -17.57 -6.38 22.37
CA ARG A 333 -17.84 -5.01 22.86
C ARG A 333 -19.25 -4.58 22.45
N THR A 334 -19.75 -3.51 23.06
CA THR A 334 -21.02 -2.87 22.70
C THR A 334 -20.76 -1.72 21.74
N CYS A 335 -21.60 -1.56 20.73
CA CYS A 335 -21.57 -0.41 19.82
C CYS A 335 -22.60 0.62 20.28
N SER A 336 -22.18 1.85 20.46
CA SER A 336 -23.05 2.96 20.89
C SER A 336 -23.84 3.58 19.74
N LEU A 337 -23.44 3.32 18.47
CA LEU A 337 -24.08 3.88 17.29
C LEU A 337 -25.33 3.08 16.90
N THR A 338 -26.45 3.80 16.80
CA THR A 338 -27.75 3.26 16.34
C THR A 338 -28.23 4.02 15.12
N THR A 339 -29.21 3.45 14.40
CA THR A 339 -29.85 4.09 13.24
C THR A 339 -30.52 5.41 13.64
N GLU A 340 -31.17 5.44 14.81
CA GLU A 340 -31.85 6.63 15.34
C GLU A 340 -30.86 7.81 15.52
N LYS A 341 -29.60 7.55 15.92
CA LYS A 341 -28.59 8.60 16.04
C LYS A 341 -28.18 9.18 14.69
N LEU A 342 -28.10 8.35 13.63
CA LEU A 342 -27.83 8.81 12.28
C LEU A 342 -28.99 9.61 11.71
N GLU A 343 -30.22 9.17 11.95
CA GLU A 343 -31.45 9.87 11.58
C GLU A 343 -31.59 11.21 12.34
N ALA A 344 -31.22 11.27 13.62
CA ALA A 344 -31.24 12.51 14.38
C ALA A 344 -30.31 13.57 13.78
N VAL A 345 -29.10 13.18 13.34
CA VAL A 345 -28.17 14.10 12.65
C VAL A 345 -28.72 14.54 11.30
N GLU A 346 -29.46 13.70 10.59
CA GLU A 346 -30.10 14.05 9.32
C GLU A 346 -31.24 15.06 9.54
N ASN A 347 -32.09 14.82 10.54
CA ASN A 347 -33.19 15.74 10.91
C ASN A 347 -32.64 17.10 11.38
N ASP A 348 -31.60 17.10 12.20
CA ASP A 348 -30.91 18.34 12.62
C ASP A 348 -30.35 19.12 11.41
N TRP A 349 -29.74 18.40 10.48
CA TRP A 349 -29.22 19.01 9.24
C TRP A 349 -30.34 19.63 8.40
N GLU A 350 -31.48 18.94 8.24
CA GLU A 350 -32.64 19.45 7.51
C GLU A 350 -33.26 20.67 8.18
N THR A 351 -33.34 20.71 9.50
CA THR A 351 -33.86 21.86 10.25
C THR A 351 -32.96 23.08 10.10
N VAL A 352 -31.64 22.91 10.15
CA VAL A 352 -30.66 23.99 9.92
C VAL A 352 -30.74 24.50 8.45
N GLN A 353 -30.86 23.59 7.49
CA GLN A 353 -31.00 23.97 6.07
C GLN A 353 -32.35 24.68 5.79
N ASN A 354 -33.45 24.21 6.38
CA ASN A 354 -34.75 24.84 6.21
C ASN A 354 -34.83 26.19 6.91
N GLY A 355 -34.14 26.39 8.03
CA GLY A 355 -33.94 27.69 8.65
C GLY A 355 -33.16 28.66 7.76
N ARG A 356 -32.12 28.19 7.06
CA ARG A 356 -31.36 28.96 6.08
C ARG A 356 -32.16 29.26 4.78
N ARG A 357 -32.99 28.31 4.31
CA ARG A 357 -33.84 28.52 3.12
C ARG A 357 -34.87 29.63 3.30
N ARG A 358 -35.32 29.89 4.54
CA ARG A 358 -36.20 31.05 4.84
C ARG A 358 -35.49 32.41 4.68
N THR A 359 -34.15 32.41 4.78
CA THR A 359 -33.33 33.65 4.63
C THR A 359 -32.74 33.84 3.24
N VAL A 360 -32.69 32.79 2.39
CA VAL A 360 -32.15 32.91 1.01
C VAL A 360 -33.13 32.25 0.04
N LEU A 361 -33.94 33.06 -0.62
CA LEU A 361 -34.75 32.61 -1.75
C LEU A 361 -33.83 32.16 -2.91
N SER A 362 -34.14 30.97 -3.44
CA SER A 362 -33.72 30.49 -4.76
C SER A 362 -32.31 29.86 -4.89
N GLY A 363 -32.28 28.56 -4.90
CA GLY A 363 -31.14 27.74 -5.33
C GLY A 363 -31.45 26.27 -5.13
N GLY A 364 -32.00 25.57 -6.14
CA GLY A 364 -32.49 24.21 -6.07
C GLY A 364 -31.45 23.21 -5.55
N VAL A 365 -31.85 22.41 -4.56
CA VAL A 365 -31.13 21.21 -4.15
C VAL A 365 -31.37 20.15 -5.20
N VAL A 366 -30.38 19.90 -6.02
CA VAL A 366 -30.32 18.75 -6.90
C VAL A 366 -29.85 17.55 -6.07
N GLN A 367 -30.79 16.67 -5.67
CA GLN A 367 -30.43 15.29 -5.38
C GLN A 367 -30.00 14.66 -6.70
N LEU A 368 -28.70 14.70 -6.97
CA LEU A 368 -28.14 14.01 -8.13
C LEU A 368 -28.12 12.50 -7.81
N GLY A 369 -29.04 11.78 -8.39
CA GLY A 369 -28.84 10.38 -8.76
C GLY A 369 -27.72 10.34 -9.81
N THR A 370 -26.44 10.45 -9.37
CA THR A 370 -25.29 10.46 -10.27
C THR A 370 -25.15 9.10 -10.93
N THR A 371 -25.27 9.09 -12.26
CA THR A 371 -24.95 7.93 -13.09
C THR A 371 -23.48 7.53 -12.86
N SER A 372 -23.14 6.25 -13.04
CA SER A 372 -21.76 5.73 -12.87
C SER A 372 -20.74 6.57 -13.67
N ARG A 373 -21.14 7.14 -14.80
CA ARG A 373 -20.32 8.01 -15.66
C ARG A 373 -19.99 9.36 -15.00
N GLU A 374 -20.94 9.93 -14.27
CA GLU A 374 -20.72 11.20 -13.55
C GLU A 374 -19.82 11.00 -12.34
N LYS A 375 -19.87 9.84 -11.70
CA LYS A 375 -18.98 9.47 -10.59
C LYS A 375 -17.53 9.38 -11.05
N VAL A 376 -17.28 8.70 -12.18
CA VAL A 376 -15.95 8.63 -12.79
C VAL A 376 -15.45 10.04 -13.17
N MET A 377 -16.32 10.88 -13.70
CA MET A 377 -15.98 12.25 -14.04
C MET A 377 -15.65 13.09 -12.80
N LEU A 378 -16.32 12.84 -11.68
CA LEU A 378 -16.06 13.52 -10.41
C LEU A 378 -14.70 13.11 -9.84
N GLU A 379 -14.35 11.83 -9.90
CA GLU A 379 -13.02 11.34 -9.48
C GLU A 379 -11.90 11.90 -10.35
N LEU A 380 -12.09 11.97 -11.67
CA LEU A 380 -11.14 12.63 -12.55
C LEU A 380 -10.96 14.13 -12.24
N LYS A 381 -12.03 14.81 -11.80
CA LYS A 381 -11.92 16.20 -11.31
C LYS A 381 -11.10 16.30 -10.02
N ARG A 382 -11.16 15.29 -9.14
CA ARG A 382 -10.33 15.24 -7.92
C ARG A 382 -8.83 15.13 -8.23
N PHE A 383 -8.45 14.42 -9.30
CA PHE A 383 -7.07 14.44 -9.80
C PHE A 383 -6.57 15.85 -10.12
N LYS A 384 -7.44 16.71 -10.62
CA LYS A 384 -7.09 18.10 -10.87
C LYS A 384 -6.75 18.87 -9.59
N LEU A 385 -7.30 18.47 -8.44
CA LEU A 385 -7.00 19.10 -7.14
C LEU A 385 -5.55 18.86 -6.69
N LEU A 386 -4.91 17.76 -7.12
CA LEU A 386 -3.48 17.52 -6.84
C LEU A 386 -2.56 18.57 -7.46
N PHE A 387 -3.04 19.26 -8.50
CA PHE A 387 -2.31 20.30 -9.23
C PHE A 387 -2.96 21.67 -9.10
N SER A 388 -3.87 21.86 -8.13
CA SER A 388 -4.62 23.11 -7.94
C SER A 388 -3.76 24.21 -7.32
N ASP A 389 -2.78 23.87 -6.53
CA ASP A 389 -1.88 24.78 -5.84
C ASP A 389 -0.42 24.39 -6.07
N LEU A 390 0.47 25.37 -6.11
CA LEU A 390 1.92 25.16 -6.33
C LEU A 390 2.53 24.27 -5.25
N TYR A 391 2.06 24.39 -4.00
CA TYR A 391 2.51 23.56 -2.88
C TYR A 391 2.11 22.10 -3.10
N MET A 392 0.84 21.84 -3.40
CA MET A 392 0.32 20.48 -3.67
C MET A 392 1.00 19.86 -4.88
N THR A 393 1.23 20.63 -5.94
CA THR A 393 1.97 20.18 -7.13
C THR A 393 3.38 19.74 -6.78
N ARG A 394 4.12 20.55 -6.01
CA ARG A 394 5.49 20.20 -5.57
C ARG A 394 5.52 18.94 -4.74
N VAL A 395 4.63 18.81 -3.75
CA VAL A 395 4.54 17.61 -2.91
C VAL A 395 4.24 16.38 -3.75
N THR A 396 3.28 16.46 -4.67
CA THR A 396 2.91 15.35 -5.57
C THR A 396 4.09 14.93 -6.44
N LEU A 397 4.80 15.89 -7.06
CA LEU A 397 5.95 15.60 -7.90
C LEU A 397 7.12 15.02 -7.10
N LEU A 398 7.38 15.51 -5.89
CA LEU A 398 8.43 14.95 -5.02
C LEU A 398 8.12 13.52 -4.60
N ILE A 399 6.88 13.22 -4.24
CA ILE A 399 6.44 11.85 -3.93
C ILE A 399 6.64 10.93 -5.14
N TRP A 400 6.21 11.35 -6.33
CA TRP A 400 6.41 10.56 -7.55
C TRP A 400 7.88 10.32 -7.85
N LEU A 401 8.72 11.36 -7.72
CA LEU A 401 10.17 11.23 -7.93
C LEU A 401 10.80 10.25 -6.93
N THR A 402 10.40 10.30 -5.66
CA THR A 402 10.88 9.37 -4.62
C THR A 402 10.53 7.93 -4.99
N TYR A 403 9.28 7.66 -5.39
CA TYR A 403 8.87 6.33 -5.83
C TYR A 403 9.61 5.85 -7.08
N ILE A 404 9.82 6.73 -8.07
CA ILE A 404 10.58 6.39 -9.28
C ILE A 404 12.02 6.01 -8.92
N CYS A 405 12.68 6.77 -8.04
CA CYS A 405 14.03 6.48 -7.59
C CYS A 405 14.13 5.16 -6.81
N ASP A 406 13.17 4.91 -5.91
CA ASP A 406 13.12 3.69 -5.09
C ASP A 406 12.94 2.44 -5.97
N TYR A 407 11.96 2.44 -6.85
CA TYR A 407 11.71 1.32 -7.79
C TYR A 407 12.86 1.13 -8.80
N SER A 408 13.48 2.22 -9.27
CA SER A 408 14.64 2.14 -10.16
C SER A 408 15.83 1.52 -9.43
N GLY A 409 16.09 1.91 -8.18
CA GLY A 409 17.11 1.32 -7.32
C GLY A 409 16.89 -0.18 -7.10
N PHE A 410 15.67 -0.57 -6.77
CA PHE A 410 15.30 -1.98 -6.58
C PHE A 410 15.51 -2.83 -7.84
N THR A 411 15.09 -2.35 -9.00
CA THR A 411 15.24 -3.07 -10.29
C THR A 411 16.69 -3.18 -10.72
N VAL A 412 17.50 -2.15 -10.54
CA VAL A 412 18.94 -2.17 -10.86
C VAL A 412 19.68 -3.11 -9.91
N ALA A 413 19.41 -3.04 -8.61
CA ALA A 413 20.03 -3.91 -7.62
C ALA A 413 19.68 -5.39 -7.87
N GLY A 414 18.44 -5.71 -8.23
CA GLY A 414 17.99 -7.05 -8.58
C GLY A 414 18.73 -7.63 -9.79
N ARG A 415 18.95 -6.82 -10.84
CA ARG A 415 19.71 -7.22 -12.04
C ARG A 415 21.20 -7.42 -11.75
N HIS A 416 21.81 -6.56 -10.92
CA HIS A 416 23.22 -6.69 -10.56
C HIS A 416 23.48 -7.92 -9.69
N SER A 417 22.58 -8.23 -8.77
CA SER A 417 22.68 -9.40 -7.90
C SER A 417 22.62 -10.72 -8.67
N SER A 418 21.85 -10.81 -9.76
CA SER A 418 21.80 -11.99 -10.62
C SER A 418 23.09 -12.17 -11.47
N LYS A 419 23.69 -11.07 -11.93
CA LYS A 419 24.98 -11.12 -12.66
C LYS A 419 26.17 -11.43 -11.74
N LEU A 420 26.19 -10.90 -10.52
CA LEU A 420 27.28 -11.16 -9.56
C LEU A 420 27.29 -12.61 -9.06
N ARG A 421 26.13 -13.28 -8.96
CA ARG A 421 26.07 -14.70 -8.64
C ARG A 421 26.64 -15.61 -9.74
N GLY A 422 26.69 -15.13 -10.98
CA GLY A 422 27.37 -15.81 -12.08
C GLY A 422 28.89 -15.61 -12.12
N LEU A 423 29.44 -14.76 -11.25
CA LEU A 423 30.88 -14.42 -11.20
C LEU A 423 31.59 -14.91 -9.93
N ALA A 424 30.88 -15.53 -8.97
CA ALA A 424 31.49 -16.09 -7.78
C ALA A 424 31.97 -17.52 -8.09
N PRO A 425 33.27 -17.79 -8.17
CA PRO A 425 33.78 -19.15 -8.20
C PRO A 425 33.52 -19.78 -6.81
N CYS A 426 33.02 -21.00 -6.81
CA CYS A 426 32.96 -21.87 -5.60
C CYS A 426 34.34 -22.13 -5.04
#